data_a27932dfb2c5e1bbab790b207a4904b7
#
_entry.id   a27932dfb2c5e1bbab790b207a4904b7
#
_cell.length_a   1.000
_cell.length_b   1.000
_cell.length_c   1.000
_cell.angle_alpha   90.00
_cell.angle_beta   90.00
_cell.angle_gamma   90.00
#
_symmetry.space_group_name_H-M   'P 1'
#
loop_
_entity.id
_entity.type
_entity.pdbx_description
1 polymer ?
#
loop_
_entity_poly.entity_id
_entity_poly.type
_entity_poly.pdbx_seq_one_letter_code
_entity_poly.pdbx_strand_id
1 'polypeptide(L)' 'MIYVFKTVVKTKNQVKKLKPLINQIVPSDKWNFDLEDCDKILRIDCEENIVLKIVDLLNNHKFNCVELQ' A
#
# COMPACT_ATOMS: atom_id res chain seq x y z
N MET A 1 10.72 9.46 -2.80
CA MET A 1 9.81 10.18 -1.90
C MET A 1 8.90 9.18 -1.19
N ILE A 2 8.62 9.40 0.08
CA ILE A 2 7.80 8.48 0.86
C ILE A 2 6.35 8.97 0.88
N TYR A 3 5.44 8.08 0.50
CA TYR A 3 4.01 8.32 0.55
C TYR A 3 3.37 7.46 1.62
N VAL A 4 2.40 8.00 2.32
CA VAL A 4 1.69 7.32 3.40
C VAL A 4 0.21 7.28 3.07
N PHE A 5 -0.39 6.07 3.16
CA PHE A 5 -1.80 5.85 2.87
C PHE A 5 -2.51 5.22 4.06
N LYS A 6 -3.70 5.72 4.35
CA LYS A 6 -4.65 5.03 5.21
C LYS A 6 -5.37 3.97 4.37
N THR A 7 -5.42 2.73 4.86
CA THR A 7 -6.03 1.63 4.10
C THR A 7 -7.06 0.88 4.93
N VAL A 8 -7.77 -0.04 4.26
CA VAL A 8 -8.68 -0.98 4.93
C VAL A 8 -8.06 -2.38 5.09
N VAL A 9 -6.77 -2.51 4.82
CA VAL A 9 -6.04 -3.78 4.99
C VAL A 9 -5.85 -4.05 6.49
N LYS A 10 -6.48 -5.11 6.99
CA LYS A 10 -6.57 -5.38 8.43
C LYS A 10 -5.74 -6.57 8.90
N THR A 11 -5.43 -7.51 8.02
CA THR A 11 -4.81 -8.77 8.42
C THR A 11 -3.53 -9.04 7.64
N LYS A 12 -2.64 -9.85 8.23
CA LYS A 12 -1.42 -10.31 7.57
C LYS A 12 -1.73 -11.13 6.33
N ASN A 13 -2.82 -11.87 6.31
CA ASN A 13 -3.24 -12.64 5.14
C ASN A 13 -3.58 -11.73 3.96
N GLN A 14 -4.22 -10.60 4.23
CA GLN A 14 -4.49 -9.60 3.19
C GLN A 14 -3.20 -9.01 2.64
N VAL A 15 -2.23 -8.72 3.52
CA VAL A 15 -0.90 -8.24 3.10
C VAL A 15 -0.22 -9.28 2.21
N LYS A 16 -0.28 -10.57 2.58
CA LYS A 16 0.32 -11.64 1.78
C LYS A 16 -0.28 -11.73 0.38
N LYS A 17 -1.59 -11.49 0.24
CA LYS A 17 -2.25 -11.47 -1.06
C LYS A 17 -1.79 -10.29 -1.91
N LEU A 18 -1.58 -9.15 -1.29
CA LEU A 18 -1.17 -7.93 -1.99
C LEU A 18 0.32 -7.90 -2.31
N LYS A 19 1.14 -8.58 -1.50
CA LYS A 19 2.59 -8.54 -1.62
C LYS A 19 3.10 -8.83 -3.04
N PRO A 20 2.72 -9.94 -3.71
CA PRO A 20 3.21 -10.21 -5.05
C PRO A 20 2.74 -9.16 -6.06
N LEU A 21 1.57 -8.59 -5.85
CA LEU A 21 1.01 -7.58 -6.74
C LEU A 21 1.75 -6.25 -6.60
N ILE A 22 2.00 -5.82 -5.37
CA ILE A 22 2.75 -4.59 -5.11
C ILE A 22 4.20 -4.73 -5.56
N ASN A 23 4.80 -5.91 -5.34
CA ASN A 23 6.19 -6.17 -5.75
C ASN A 23 6.41 -6.12 -7.26
N GLN A 24 5.36 -6.26 -8.07
CA GLN A 24 5.46 -6.05 -9.50
C GLN A 24 5.65 -4.59 -9.88
N ILE A 25 5.29 -3.69 -8.99
CA ILE A 25 5.33 -2.25 -9.23
C ILE A 25 6.47 -1.60 -8.44
N VAL A 26 6.65 -2.01 -7.17
CA VAL A 26 7.62 -1.45 -6.23
C VAL A 26 8.40 -2.59 -5.57
N PRO A 27 9.74 -2.52 -5.46
CA PRO A 27 10.52 -3.53 -4.74
C PRO A 27 10.05 -3.70 -3.29
N SER A 28 10.18 -4.93 -2.77
CA SER A 28 9.67 -5.27 -1.44
C SER A 28 10.32 -4.49 -0.30
N ASP A 29 11.54 -3.97 -0.50
CA ASP A 29 12.23 -3.16 0.49
C ASP A 29 11.81 -1.68 0.47
N LYS A 30 10.92 -1.30 -0.45
CA LYS A 30 10.48 0.08 -0.63
C LYS A 30 9.06 0.34 -0.13
N TRP A 31 8.40 -0.65 0.44
CA TRP A 31 7.06 -0.49 0.97
C TRP A 31 6.85 -1.35 2.22
N ASN A 32 5.91 -0.92 3.05
CA ASN A 32 5.59 -1.63 4.28
C ASN A 32 4.17 -1.28 4.75
N PHE A 33 3.47 -2.28 5.30
CA PHE A 33 2.20 -2.07 6.00
C PHE A 33 2.44 -2.02 7.50
N ASP A 34 1.90 -0.99 8.14
CA ASP A 34 1.87 -0.89 9.59
C ASP A 34 0.47 -1.23 10.08
N LEU A 35 0.25 -2.49 10.44
CA LEU A 35 -1.05 -2.98 10.89
C LEU A 35 -1.32 -2.72 12.37
N GLU A 36 -0.30 -2.36 13.13
CA GLU A 36 -0.44 -2.00 14.54
C GLU A 36 -1.04 -0.60 14.71
N ASP A 37 -0.87 0.24 13.69
CA ASP A 37 -1.50 1.55 13.67
C ASP A 37 -3.01 1.39 13.48
N CYS A 38 -3.81 2.18 14.20
CA CYS A 38 -5.27 2.12 14.09
C CYS A 38 -5.77 2.49 12.70
N ASP A 39 -5.00 3.25 11.94
CA ASP A 39 -5.34 3.67 10.57
C ASP A 39 -4.91 2.66 9.51
N LYS A 40 -4.20 1.58 9.89
CA LYS A 40 -3.74 0.56 8.95
C LYS A 40 -2.93 1.19 7.81
N ILE A 41 -1.78 1.69 8.15
CA ILE A 41 -0.96 2.53 7.28
C ILE A 41 -0.16 1.70 6.27
N LEU A 42 -0.13 2.15 5.03
CA LEU A 42 0.81 1.68 4.01
C LEU A 42 1.82 2.80 3.73
N ARG A 43 3.10 2.50 3.86
CA ARG A 43 4.19 3.41 3.49
C ARG A 43 4.89 2.89 2.25
N ILE A 44 5.09 3.78 1.27
CA ILE A 44 5.76 3.43 0.00
C ILE A 44 6.78 4.51 -0.33
N ASP A 45 8.01 4.08 -0.63
CA ASP A 45 9.04 4.96 -1.16
C ASP A 45 9.09 4.76 -2.68
N CYS A 46 8.54 5.71 -3.43
CA CYS A 46 8.48 5.63 -4.87
C CYS A 46 8.32 7.03 -5.49
N GLU A 47 8.31 7.08 -6.82
CA GLU A 47 8.03 8.30 -7.56
C GLU A 47 6.52 8.55 -7.65
N GLU A 48 6.14 9.81 -7.87
CA GLU A 48 4.75 10.23 -7.89
C GLU A 48 3.90 9.45 -8.90
N ASN A 49 4.44 9.19 -10.08
CA ASN A 49 3.71 8.44 -11.12
C ASN A 49 3.41 6.99 -10.71
N ILE A 50 4.19 6.43 -9.79
CA ILE A 50 3.98 5.06 -9.29
C ILE A 50 2.84 5.04 -8.28
N VAL A 51 2.63 6.11 -7.53
CA VAL A 51 1.57 6.21 -6.52
C VAL A 51 0.20 5.90 -7.13
N LEU A 52 -0.08 6.46 -8.31
CA LEU A 52 -1.37 6.23 -8.99
C LEU A 52 -1.57 4.76 -9.31
N LYS A 53 -0.52 4.05 -9.70
CA LYS A 53 -0.58 2.61 -9.99
C LYS A 53 -0.90 1.81 -8.73
N ILE A 54 -0.33 2.19 -7.60
CA ILE A 54 -0.59 1.52 -6.32
C ILE A 54 -2.03 1.76 -5.87
N VAL A 55 -2.51 3.00 -5.95
CA VAL A 55 -3.89 3.34 -5.60
C VAL A 55 -4.88 2.54 -6.46
N ASP A 56 -4.65 2.48 -7.77
CA ASP A 56 -5.50 1.73 -8.67
C ASP A 56 -5.47 0.23 -8.36
N LEU A 57 -4.29 -0.32 -8.07
CA LEU A 57 -4.12 -1.71 -7.69
C LEU A 57 -4.97 -2.06 -6.46
N LEU A 58 -4.85 -1.26 -5.42
CA LEU A 58 -5.58 -1.50 -4.17
C LEU A 58 -7.08 -1.37 -4.37
N ASN A 59 -7.52 -0.35 -5.10
CA ASN A 59 -8.95 -0.15 -5.37
C ASN A 59 -9.53 -1.29 -6.22
N ASN A 60 -8.77 -1.79 -7.19
CA ASN A 60 -9.20 -2.92 -8.04
C ASN A 60 -9.38 -4.21 -7.23
N HIS A 61 -8.64 -4.36 -6.15
CA HIS A 61 -8.75 -5.50 -5.24
C HIS A 61 -9.65 -5.20 -4.03
N LYS A 62 -10.44 -4.13 -4.12
CA LYS A 62 -11.42 -3.73 -3.09
C LYS A 62 -10.78 -3.29 -1.76
N PHE A 63 -9.53 -2.87 -1.79
CA PHE A 63 -8.85 -2.29 -0.65
C PHE A 63 -8.74 -0.78 -0.86
N ASN A 64 -9.72 -0.05 -0.37
CA ASN A 64 -9.70 1.41 -0.48
C ASN A 64 -8.50 1.98 0.27
N CYS A 65 -7.89 3.00 -0.30
CA CYS A 65 -6.80 3.71 0.35
C CYS A 65 -6.91 5.21 0.10
N VAL A 66 -6.44 5.99 1.06
CA VAL A 66 -6.43 7.46 1.00
C VAL A 66 -5.05 7.93 1.38
N GLU A 67 -4.46 8.80 0.55
CA GLU A 67 -3.16 9.38 0.86
C GLU A 67 -3.28 10.32 2.05
N LEU A 68 -2.36 10.14 3.01
CA LEU A 68 -2.22 11.05 4.15
C LEU A 68 -1.07 12.02 3.88
N GLN A 69 -1.30 13.26 4.17
CA GLN A 69 -0.29 14.30 4.01
C GLN A 69 0.36 14.65 5.34
#